data_c25dad414cfdc3ea0825883afb480121
#
_entry.id   c25dad414cfdc3ea0825883afb480121
#
_cell.length_a   1.000
_cell.length_b   1.000
_cell.length_c   1.000
_cell.angle_alpha   90.00
_cell.angle_beta   90.00
_cell.angle_gamma   90.00
#
_symmetry.space_group_name_H-M   'P 1'
#
loop_
_entity.id
_entity.type
_entity.pdbx_description
1 polymer ?
#
loop_
_entity_poly.entity_id
_entity_poly.type
_entity_poly.pdbx_seq_one_letter_code
_entity_poly.pdbx_strand_id
1 'polypeptide(L)'
;MNKKIPVFAIAALAGAISQTAMAEAPSFNYVQFDYVVSGDSEVSEGGLSESFDLEQGFGLQGGFEIGDYVMVMGRHLSLDYEDDLGFALGDTDNAVFNDMTFIGVGAHIPVADMIDLYGAVGFSRPTFIGIAGEGYGLEVGARANFEMVTASLWYNMADTDTKIGADSLDIDPELLGLDVAISFAPDAPELVLGYVDATHELEIDNDKLDLDYDHFSIGVRKSF
;
A
#
# COMPACT_ATOMS: atom_id res chain seq x y z
N MET A 1 -14.96 7.53 -14.53
CA MET A 1 -14.51 6.33 -15.29
C MET A 1 -14.83 5.09 -14.47
N ASN A 2 -15.38 4.01 -15.05
CA ASN A 2 -15.69 2.77 -14.31
C ASN A 2 -14.37 2.03 -14.01
N LYS A 3 -13.85 2.18 -12.80
CA LYS A 3 -12.69 1.40 -12.33
C LYS A 3 -13.06 -0.09 -12.41
N LYS A 4 -12.46 -0.80 -13.35
CA LYS A 4 -12.58 -2.26 -13.45
C LYS A 4 -11.57 -2.85 -12.48
N ILE A 5 -12.00 -3.08 -11.23
CA ILE A 5 -11.25 -3.98 -10.34
C ILE A 5 -10.96 -5.25 -11.13
N PRO A 6 -9.71 -5.68 -11.26
CA PRO A 6 -9.39 -6.86 -12.05
C PRO A 6 -10.08 -8.08 -11.42
N VAL A 7 -11.17 -8.50 -12.02
CA VAL A 7 -12.01 -9.65 -11.61
C VAL A 7 -11.17 -10.94 -11.48
N PHE A 8 -9.98 -10.97 -12.11
CA PHE A 8 -9.02 -12.08 -12.03
C PHE A 8 -8.41 -12.30 -10.64
N ALA A 9 -8.22 -11.24 -9.83
CA ALA A 9 -7.66 -11.37 -8.47
C ALA A 9 -8.67 -12.08 -7.53
N ILE A 10 -9.95 -11.77 -7.67
CA ILE A 10 -11.03 -12.40 -6.88
C ILE A 10 -11.24 -13.86 -7.29
N ALA A 11 -11.08 -14.18 -8.59
CA ALA A 11 -11.22 -15.55 -9.09
C ALA A 11 -10.06 -16.46 -8.64
N ALA A 12 -8.84 -15.95 -8.53
CA ALA A 12 -7.70 -16.69 -7.99
C ALA A 12 -7.87 -17.05 -6.52
N LEU A 13 -8.39 -16.10 -5.72
CA LEU A 13 -8.70 -16.33 -4.31
C LEU A 13 -9.80 -17.39 -4.13
N ALA A 14 -10.86 -17.35 -4.95
CA ALA A 14 -11.97 -18.30 -4.88
C ALA A 14 -11.58 -19.73 -5.32
N GLY A 15 -10.59 -19.87 -6.21
CA GLY A 15 -10.09 -21.17 -6.68
C GLY A 15 -9.22 -21.91 -5.65
N ALA A 16 -8.55 -21.19 -4.76
CA ALA A 16 -7.68 -21.76 -3.72
C ALA A 16 -8.46 -22.35 -2.53
N ILE A 17 -9.71 -21.94 -2.31
CA ILE A 17 -10.56 -22.35 -1.16
C ILE A 17 -11.00 -23.82 -1.24
N SER A 18 -10.75 -24.53 -2.31
CA SER A 18 -11.25 -25.91 -2.51
C SER A 18 -10.33 -27.03 -1.98
N GLN A 19 -9.19 -26.72 -1.36
CA GLN A 19 -8.30 -27.75 -0.81
C GLN A 19 -8.33 -27.70 0.73
N THR A 20 -8.89 -28.73 1.32
CA THR A 20 -8.90 -28.96 2.76
C THR A 20 -7.55 -29.50 3.23
N ALA A 21 -6.54 -28.67 3.28
CA ALA A 21 -5.34 -28.93 4.05
C ALA A 21 -5.44 -28.11 5.35
N MET A 22 -4.97 -28.67 6.44
CA MET A 22 -4.93 -27.95 7.74
C MET A 22 -3.80 -26.92 7.67
N ALA A 23 -4.08 -25.77 7.07
CA ALA A 23 -3.17 -24.63 7.11
C ALA A 23 -3.21 -23.99 8.51
N GLU A 24 -2.08 -23.62 9.00
CA GLU A 24 -1.94 -22.85 10.24
C GLU A 24 -2.40 -21.40 9.98
N ALA A 25 -2.96 -20.74 11.01
CA ALA A 25 -3.36 -19.34 10.93
C ALA A 25 -2.17 -18.47 10.44
N PRO A 26 -2.42 -17.47 9.59
CA PRO A 26 -1.33 -16.64 9.06
C PRO A 26 -0.62 -15.89 10.20
N SER A 27 0.72 -15.96 10.23
CA SER A 27 1.52 -15.17 11.16
C SER A 27 1.74 -13.75 10.64
N PHE A 28 1.71 -12.76 11.53
CA PHE A 28 2.10 -11.37 11.24
C PHE A 28 3.58 -11.08 11.55
N ASN A 29 4.38 -12.10 11.91
CA ASN A 29 5.81 -11.97 12.11
C ASN A 29 6.54 -12.11 10.76
N TYR A 30 6.78 -10.99 10.08
CA TYR A 30 7.45 -10.98 8.79
C TYR A 30 8.11 -9.63 8.48
N VAL A 31 9.07 -9.68 7.56
CA VAL A 31 9.62 -8.51 6.85
C VAL A 31 9.53 -8.79 5.35
N GLN A 32 9.12 -7.81 4.57
CA GLN A 32 8.97 -7.87 3.13
C GLN A 32 9.61 -6.66 2.48
N PHE A 33 10.33 -6.91 1.39
CA PHE A 33 10.85 -5.88 0.50
C PHE A 33 10.26 -6.08 -0.90
N ASP A 34 9.76 -5.01 -1.50
CA ASP A 34 9.13 -5.00 -2.81
C ASP A 34 9.89 -4.07 -3.75
N TYR A 35 9.99 -4.47 -5.01
CA TYR A 35 10.44 -3.63 -6.11
C TYR A 35 9.26 -3.42 -7.06
N VAL A 36 8.93 -2.16 -7.33
CA VAL A 36 7.87 -1.78 -8.26
C VAL A 36 8.38 -1.94 -9.69
N VAL A 37 7.66 -2.72 -10.49
CA VAL A 37 8.08 -3.11 -11.85
C VAL A 37 7.32 -2.38 -12.94
N SER A 38 6.15 -1.86 -12.63
CA SER A 38 5.33 -1.04 -13.53
C SER A 38 4.22 -0.34 -12.77
N GLY A 39 3.76 0.77 -13.28
CA GLY A 39 2.62 1.50 -12.75
C GLY A 39 2.32 2.72 -13.60
N ASP A 40 1.12 3.24 -13.42
CA ASP A 40 0.63 4.44 -14.08
C ASP A 40 0.13 5.42 -12.99
N SER A 41 0.25 6.72 -13.25
CA SER A 41 -0.34 7.74 -12.40
C SER A 41 -1.09 8.79 -13.23
N GLU A 42 -2.12 9.37 -12.65
CA GLU A 42 -2.94 10.44 -13.24
C GLU A 42 -3.13 11.56 -12.21
N VAL A 43 -2.74 12.76 -12.57
CA VAL A 43 -3.03 13.97 -11.78
C VAL A 43 -4.21 14.67 -12.40
N SER A 44 -5.21 15.02 -11.59
CA SER A 44 -6.43 15.68 -12.04
C SER A 44 -6.70 16.95 -11.25
N GLU A 45 -6.93 18.07 -11.98
CA GLU A 45 -7.26 19.37 -11.42
C GLU A 45 -8.31 20.07 -12.31
N GLY A 46 -9.42 20.52 -11.75
CA GLY A 46 -10.42 21.36 -12.44
C GLY A 46 -11.00 20.75 -13.73
N GLY A 47 -10.94 19.42 -13.90
CA GLY A 47 -11.41 18.69 -15.09
C GLY A 47 -10.34 18.53 -16.19
N LEU A 48 -9.11 18.89 -15.92
CA LEU A 48 -7.92 18.55 -16.71
C LEU A 48 -7.26 17.35 -16.03
N SER A 49 -6.71 16.45 -16.83
CA SER A 49 -5.90 15.33 -16.31
C SER A 49 -4.66 15.13 -17.16
N GLU A 50 -3.58 14.74 -16.51
CA GLU A 50 -2.30 14.40 -17.10
C GLU A 50 -1.81 13.09 -16.52
N SER A 51 -1.31 12.19 -17.38
CA SER A 51 -0.87 10.85 -16.98
C SER A 51 0.64 10.76 -17.08
N PHE A 52 1.25 10.05 -16.14
CA PHE A 52 2.69 9.84 -16.02
C PHE A 52 2.98 8.36 -15.84
N ASP A 53 4.05 7.89 -16.48
CA ASP A 53 4.55 6.54 -16.27
C ASP A 53 5.41 6.49 -14.99
N LEU A 54 5.27 5.43 -14.21
CA LEU A 54 6.09 5.16 -13.05
C LEU A 54 7.42 4.56 -13.52
N GLU A 55 8.55 5.21 -13.22
CA GLU A 55 9.87 4.68 -13.59
C GLU A 55 10.30 3.53 -12.70
N GLN A 56 10.22 3.71 -11.40
CA GLN A 56 10.64 2.71 -10.42
C GLN A 56 10.08 3.02 -9.04
N GLY A 57 10.20 2.04 -8.14
CA GLY A 57 9.84 2.24 -6.76
C GLY A 57 10.27 1.06 -5.89
N PHE A 58 10.22 1.28 -4.60
CA PHE A 58 10.43 0.20 -3.65
C PHE A 58 9.46 0.29 -2.48
N GLY A 59 9.13 -0.87 -1.92
CA GLY A 59 8.33 -1.02 -0.72
C GLY A 59 9.10 -1.75 0.37
N LEU A 60 8.86 -1.36 1.60
CA LEU A 60 9.28 -2.09 2.79
C LEU A 60 8.08 -2.23 3.71
N GLN A 61 7.74 -3.44 4.07
CA GLN A 61 6.66 -3.68 5.02
C GLN A 61 7.01 -4.80 5.98
N GLY A 62 6.37 -4.80 7.13
CA GLY A 62 6.57 -5.84 8.12
C GLY A 62 5.59 -5.76 9.26
N GLY A 63 5.53 -6.84 10.02
CA GLY A 63 4.72 -6.95 11.22
C GLY A 63 5.42 -7.76 12.28
N PHE A 64 4.99 -7.54 13.51
CA PHE A 64 5.44 -8.29 14.67
C PHE A 64 4.27 -8.48 15.65
N GLU A 65 4.00 -9.73 16.00
CA GLU A 65 2.97 -10.09 16.97
C GLU A 65 3.44 -9.92 18.41
N ILE A 66 2.57 -9.36 19.24
CA ILE A 66 2.77 -9.22 20.68
C ILE A 66 1.67 -10.03 21.39
N GLY A 67 1.98 -11.30 21.69
CA GLY A 67 0.97 -12.26 22.18
C GLY A 67 0.04 -12.70 21.05
N ASP A 68 -1.18 -13.12 21.39
CA ASP A 68 -2.04 -13.88 20.50
C ASP A 68 -2.92 -13.00 19.57
N TYR A 69 -3.06 -11.71 19.85
CA TYR A 69 -4.04 -10.86 19.15
C TYR A 69 -3.55 -9.45 18.83
N VAL A 70 -2.42 -9.04 19.39
CA VAL A 70 -1.89 -7.67 19.21
C VAL A 70 -0.72 -7.71 18.26
N MET A 71 -0.63 -6.75 17.36
CA MET A 71 0.50 -6.62 16.45
C MET A 71 0.98 -5.18 16.34
N VAL A 72 2.25 -5.04 15.99
CA VAL A 72 2.83 -3.79 15.46
C VAL A 72 3.10 -4.02 14.00
N MET A 73 2.81 -3.04 13.16
CA MET A 73 3.07 -3.13 11.74
C MET A 73 3.63 -1.82 11.20
N GLY A 74 4.37 -1.94 10.11
CA GLY A 74 4.89 -0.80 9.38
C GLY A 74 4.90 -1.06 7.88
N ARG A 75 4.68 0.00 7.13
CA ARG A 75 4.72 0.03 5.67
C ARG A 75 5.37 1.31 5.21
N HIS A 76 6.28 1.19 4.28
CA HIS A 76 6.88 2.31 3.57
C HIS A 76 6.86 2.00 2.08
N LEU A 77 6.41 2.94 1.28
CA LEU A 77 6.40 2.90 -0.17
C LEU A 77 7.06 4.15 -0.69
N SER A 78 7.96 4.03 -1.65
CA SER A 78 8.61 5.13 -2.34
C SER A 78 8.53 4.90 -3.83
N LEU A 79 8.02 5.90 -4.56
CA LEU A 79 7.76 5.84 -5.99
C LEU A 79 8.43 7.02 -6.69
N ASP A 80 9.14 6.74 -7.78
CA ASP A 80 9.78 7.71 -8.66
C ASP A 80 9.03 7.77 -10.00
N TYR A 81 8.71 8.97 -10.48
CA TYR A 81 8.05 9.20 -11.76
C TYR A 81 9.01 9.83 -12.76
N GLU A 82 8.78 9.63 -14.06
CA GLU A 82 9.54 10.29 -15.12
C GLU A 82 9.47 11.83 -15.02
N ASP A 83 10.61 12.48 -15.28
CA ASP A 83 10.90 13.90 -15.03
C ASP A 83 10.10 14.92 -15.87
N ASP A 84 9.08 14.54 -16.63
CA ASP A 84 8.35 15.44 -17.53
C ASP A 84 7.20 16.22 -16.85
N LEU A 85 7.19 16.34 -15.52
CA LEU A 85 6.35 17.33 -14.85
C LEU A 85 6.85 18.78 -15.15
N GLY A 86 6.91 19.13 -16.42
CA GLY A 86 7.09 20.51 -16.90
C GLY A 86 5.95 21.44 -16.48
N PHE A 87 5.10 21.00 -15.59
CA PHE A 87 3.97 21.69 -15.05
C PHE A 87 4.36 22.51 -13.81
N ALA A 88 4.39 23.80 -14.00
CA ALA A 88 4.16 24.89 -13.04
C ALA A 88 5.15 25.17 -11.91
N LEU A 89 6.13 24.37 -11.58
CA LEU A 89 7.03 24.67 -10.46
C LEU A 89 8.44 25.16 -10.87
N GLY A 90 8.66 25.45 -12.16
CA GLY A 90 9.90 26.07 -12.65
C GLY A 90 11.11 25.18 -12.40
N ASP A 91 11.73 24.73 -13.49
CA ASP A 91 13.11 24.22 -13.63
C ASP A 91 13.77 23.74 -12.31
N THR A 92 13.18 22.75 -11.67
CA THR A 92 13.79 22.02 -10.57
C THR A 92 14.03 20.60 -11.07
N ASP A 93 15.32 20.22 -11.20
CA ASP A 93 15.78 18.84 -11.44
C ASP A 93 15.38 17.89 -10.27
N ASN A 94 14.17 18.01 -9.74
CA ASN A 94 13.69 17.22 -8.63
C ASN A 94 12.66 16.25 -9.16
N ALA A 95 13.03 14.97 -9.20
CA ALA A 95 12.11 13.87 -9.36
C ALA A 95 10.91 14.03 -8.42
N VAL A 96 9.71 13.78 -8.93
CA VAL A 96 8.51 13.78 -8.10
C VAL A 96 8.53 12.50 -7.28
N PHE A 97 8.92 12.62 -6.02
CA PHE A 97 8.85 11.50 -5.08
C PHE A 97 7.46 11.45 -4.47
N ASN A 98 6.86 10.29 -4.52
CA ASN A 98 5.66 9.99 -3.76
C ASN A 98 6.00 8.89 -2.73
N ASP A 99 6.16 9.31 -1.49
CA ASP A 99 6.47 8.41 -0.39
C ASP A 99 5.24 8.27 0.52
N MET A 100 5.00 7.07 0.98
CA MET A 100 3.99 6.80 2.02
C MET A 100 4.62 6.00 3.13
N THR A 101 4.52 6.50 4.35
CA THR A 101 4.96 5.76 5.55
C THR A 101 3.78 5.61 6.50
N PHE A 102 3.53 4.38 6.94
CA PHE A 102 2.57 4.05 8.00
C PHE A 102 3.25 3.20 9.06
N ILE A 103 3.07 3.54 10.35
CA ILE A 103 3.53 2.72 11.48
C ILE A 103 2.39 2.68 12.49
N GLY A 104 1.88 1.48 12.78
CA GLY A 104 0.69 1.30 13.60
C GLY A 104 0.77 0.15 14.60
N VAL A 105 -0.14 0.21 15.55
CA VAL A 105 -0.45 -0.86 16.49
C VAL A 105 -1.87 -1.33 16.20
N GLY A 106 -2.07 -2.62 16.17
CA GLY A 106 -3.34 -3.20 15.79
C GLY A 106 -3.66 -4.50 16.51
N ALA A 107 -4.76 -5.07 16.07
CA ALA A 107 -5.19 -6.40 16.50
C ALA A 107 -5.59 -7.23 15.30
N HIS A 108 -5.47 -8.55 15.43
CA HIS A 108 -5.97 -9.51 14.46
C HIS A 108 -6.86 -10.56 15.16
N ILE A 109 -7.76 -11.12 14.40
CA ILE A 109 -8.72 -12.11 14.89
C ILE A 109 -8.84 -13.23 13.84
N PRO A 110 -8.52 -14.49 14.20
CA PRO A 110 -8.78 -15.62 13.34
C PRO A 110 -10.29 -15.83 13.17
N VAL A 111 -10.78 -15.74 11.95
CA VAL A 111 -12.19 -15.96 11.61
C VAL A 111 -12.42 -17.34 11.01
N ALA A 112 -11.35 -17.99 10.56
CA ALA A 112 -11.30 -19.39 10.13
C ALA A 112 -9.87 -19.91 10.30
N ASP A 113 -9.68 -21.22 10.20
CA ASP A 113 -8.36 -21.86 10.39
C ASP A 113 -7.26 -21.27 9.49
N MET A 114 -7.64 -20.69 8.36
CA MET A 114 -6.73 -20.15 7.35
C MET A 114 -6.86 -18.64 7.14
N ILE A 115 -7.76 -17.96 7.85
CA ILE A 115 -8.11 -16.56 7.57
C ILE A 115 -8.10 -15.74 8.84
N ASP A 116 -7.30 -14.69 8.85
CA ASP A 116 -7.31 -13.64 9.86
C ASP A 116 -7.83 -12.33 9.28
N LEU A 117 -8.66 -11.64 10.05
CA LEU A 117 -8.96 -10.23 9.85
C LEU A 117 -8.10 -9.40 10.78
N TYR A 118 -7.66 -8.24 10.32
CA TYR A 118 -6.87 -7.35 11.16
C TYR A 118 -7.25 -5.88 10.96
N GLY A 119 -6.89 -5.08 11.95
CA GLY A 119 -6.97 -3.64 11.89
C GLY A 119 -5.89 -2.99 12.75
N ALA A 120 -5.33 -1.89 12.28
CA ALA A 120 -4.30 -1.12 12.97
C ALA A 120 -4.57 0.38 12.85
N VAL A 121 -4.27 1.12 13.90
CA VAL A 121 -4.24 2.58 13.91
C VAL A 121 -2.81 3.04 14.16
N GLY A 122 -2.41 4.12 13.53
CA GLY A 122 -1.01 4.53 13.63
C GLY A 122 -0.73 5.92 13.10
N PHE A 123 0.56 6.23 13.07
CA PHE A 123 1.10 7.43 12.46
C PHE A 123 1.23 7.21 10.95
N SER A 124 0.81 8.19 10.18
CA SER A 124 0.93 8.23 8.73
C SER A 124 1.71 9.46 8.29
N ARG A 125 2.57 9.28 7.29
CA ARG A 125 3.35 10.36 6.68
C ARG A 125 3.44 10.15 5.17
N PRO A 126 2.48 10.67 4.41
CA PRO A 126 2.61 10.80 2.98
C PRO A 126 3.58 11.93 2.63
N THR A 127 4.27 11.80 1.50
CA THR A 127 5.07 12.86 0.89
C THR A 127 4.69 12.95 -0.57
N PHE A 128 4.27 14.11 -1.03
CA PHE A 128 3.88 14.37 -2.39
C PHE A 128 4.62 15.62 -2.91
N ILE A 129 5.32 15.50 -4.05
CA ILE A 129 6.13 16.58 -4.65
C ILE A 129 7.07 17.24 -3.61
N GLY A 130 7.65 16.43 -2.72
CA GLY A 130 8.54 16.91 -1.66
C GLY A 130 7.84 17.60 -0.48
N ILE A 131 6.51 17.64 -0.46
CA ILE A 131 5.70 18.15 0.64
C ILE A 131 5.26 16.97 1.49
N ALA A 132 5.65 16.94 2.76
CA ALA A 132 5.28 15.87 3.68
C ALA A 132 4.12 16.31 4.57
N GLY A 133 3.05 15.50 4.58
CA GLY A 133 2.00 15.56 5.60
C GLY A 133 2.35 14.67 6.80
N GLU A 134 1.76 14.95 7.94
CA GLU A 134 1.87 14.12 9.15
C GLU A 134 0.49 14.01 9.80
N GLY A 135 0.10 12.79 10.17
CA GLY A 135 -1.21 12.59 10.79
C GLY A 135 -1.43 11.16 11.24
N TYR A 136 -2.68 10.75 11.26
CA TYR A 136 -3.08 9.42 11.72
C TYR A 136 -3.68 8.62 10.57
N GLY A 137 -3.37 7.33 10.57
CA GLY A 137 -3.91 6.38 9.59
C GLY A 137 -4.61 5.20 10.24
N LEU A 138 -5.46 4.58 9.46
CA LEU A 138 -6.12 3.31 9.74
C LEU A 138 -5.79 2.32 8.62
N GLU A 139 -5.33 1.14 8.98
CA GLU A 139 -5.24 0.02 8.04
C GLU A 139 -6.17 -1.11 8.50
N VAL A 140 -6.96 -1.65 7.58
CA VAL A 140 -7.76 -2.85 7.80
C VAL A 140 -7.49 -3.86 6.70
N GLY A 141 -7.58 -5.14 7.02
CA GLY A 141 -7.33 -6.15 6.01
C GLY A 141 -7.73 -7.56 6.41
N ALA A 142 -7.53 -8.45 5.46
CA ALA A 142 -7.66 -9.88 5.62
C ALA A 142 -6.40 -10.58 5.11
N ARG A 143 -5.96 -11.59 5.83
CA ARG A 143 -4.84 -12.43 5.45
C ARG A 143 -5.27 -13.89 5.45
N ALA A 144 -4.94 -14.61 4.38
CA ALA A 144 -5.29 -16.01 4.22
C ALA A 144 -4.04 -16.83 3.90
N ASN A 145 -3.89 -17.99 4.55
CA ASN A 145 -2.76 -18.89 4.35
C ASN A 145 -3.24 -20.23 3.77
N PHE A 146 -2.68 -20.62 2.63
CA PHE A 146 -3.00 -21.84 1.88
C PHE A 146 -1.72 -22.66 1.67
N GLU A 147 -1.16 -23.20 2.73
CA GLU A 147 0.08 -23.99 2.73
C GLU A 147 1.29 -23.25 2.12
N MET A 148 1.37 -23.23 0.78
CA MET A 148 2.47 -22.61 0.03
C MET A 148 2.18 -21.15 -0.39
N VAL A 149 0.96 -20.68 -0.18
CA VAL A 149 0.53 -19.37 -0.65
C VAL A 149 -0.10 -18.59 0.49
N THR A 150 0.39 -17.41 0.75
CA THR A 150 -0.26 -16.44 1.65
C THR A 150 -0.77 -15.27 0.82
N ALA A 151 -2.06 -14.98 0.92
CA ALA A 151 -2.68 -13.82 0.28
C ALA A 151 -3.07 -12.78 1.34
N SER A 152 -2.85 -11.51 1.08
CA SER A 152 -3.23 -10.40 1.94
C SER A 152 -3.95 -9.35 1.12
N LEU A 153 -5.16 -8.98 1.52
CA LEU A 153 -5.91 -7.84 0.99
C LEU A 153 -5.97 -6.78 2.09
N TRP A 154 -5.61 -5.56 1.77
CA TRP A 154 -5.55 -4.49 2.76
C TRP A 154 -6.04 -3.16 2.19
N TYR A 155 -6.59 -2.34 3.06
CA TYR A 155 -6.98 -0.97 2.77
C TYR A 155 -6.40 -0.06 3.86
N ASN A 156 -5.68 0.97 3.41
CA ASN A 156 -5.09 1.99 4.29
C ASN A 156 -5.67 3.35 3.92
N MET A 157 -6.05 4.13 4.91
CA MET A 157 -6.46 5.52 4.76
C MET A 157 -5.84 6.36 5.86
N ALA A 158 -5.54 7.61 5.57
CA ALA A 158 -5.03 8.52 6.57
C ALA A 158 -5.62 9.93 6.39
N ASP A 159 -5.59 10.69 7.47
CA ASP A 159 -5.91 12.09 7.57
C ASP A 159 -4.64 12.80 8.05
N THR A 160 -4.04 13.59 7.17
CA THR A 160 -2.74 14.22 7.43
C THR A 160 -2.74 15.67 6.98
N ASP A 161 -2.03 16.52 7.72
CA ASP A 161 -1.88 17.92 7.39
C ASP A 161 -0.41 18.37 7.38
N THR A 162 -0.15 19.43 6.65
CA THR A 162 1.13 20.15 6.69
C THR A 162 0.92 21.64 6.52
N LYS A 163 1.94 22.43 6.75
CA LYS A 163 1.89 23.89 6.60
C LYS A 163 2.83 24.38 5.53
N ILE A 164 2.30 25.12 4.58
CA ILE A 164 3.08 25.83 3.54
C ILE A 164 2.95 27.32 3.79
N GLY A 165 3.93 27.91 4.47
CA GLY A 165 3.88 29.32 4.85
C GLY A 165 2.80 29.61 5.90
N ALA A 166 1.71 30.29 5.51
CA ALA A 166 0.58 30.61 6.38
C ALA A 166 -0.63 29.66 6.16
N ASP A 167 -0.63 28.89 5.09
CA ASP A 167 -1.74 28.06 4.66
C ASP A 167 -1.56 26.61 5.16
N SER A 168 -2.68 25.91 5.35
CA SER A 168 -2.71 24.46 5.64
C SER A 168 -2.97 23.73 4.35
N LEU A 169 -2.25 22.62 4.15
CA LEU A 169 -2.47 21.67 3.08
C LEU A 169 -2.85 20.35 3.73
N ASP A 170 -4.03 19.85 3.39
CA ASP A 170 -4.47 18.52 3.81
C ASP A 170 -4.11 17.51 2.72
N ILE A 171 -3.58 16.35 3.12
CA ILE A 171 -3.18 15.25 2.23
C ILE A 171 -3.82 13.97 2.76
N ASP A 172 -4.83 13.48 2.04
CA ASP A 172 -5.62 12.32 2.44
C ASP A 172 -5.37 11.13 1.51
N PRO A 173 -4.38 10.27 1.85
CA PRO A 173 -4.11 9.09 1.06
C PRO A 173 -5.11 7.96 1.35
N GLU A 174 -5.56 7.29 0.29
CA GLU A 174 -6.31 6.04 0.34
C GLU A 174 -5.61 5.01 -0.54
N LEU A 175 -5.28 3.85 0.02
CA LEU A 175 -4.57 2.78 -0.68
C LEU A 175 -5.32 1.46 -0.51
N LEU A 176 -5.54 0.76 -1.61
CA LEU A 176 -6.03 -0.63 -1.64
C LEU A 176 -4.93 -1.52 -2.20
N GLY A 177 -4.49 -2.51 -1.44
CA GLY A 177 -3.42 -3.41 -1.87
C GLY A 177 -3.76 -4.88 -1.77
N LEU A 178 -3.14 -5.65 -2.63
CA LEU A 178 -3.18 -7.10 -2.67
C LEU A 178 -1.75 -7.65 -2.77
N ASP A 179 -1.37 -8.48 -1.83
CA ASP A 179 -0.09 -9.22 -1.85
C ASP A 179 -0.37 -10.72 -1.93
N VAL A 180 0.39 -11.42 -2.79
CA VAL A 180 0.39 -12.88 -2.87
C VAL A 180 1.81 -13.37 -2.69
N ALA A 181 2.10 -13.99 -1.54
CA ALA A 181 3.39 -14.57 -1.21
C ALA A 181 3.39 -16.08 -1.48
N ILE A 182 4.44 -16.57 -2.12
CA ILE A 182 4.59 -17.97 -2.51
C ILE A 182 5.84 -18.55 -1.82
N SER A 183 5.63 -19.53 -0.95
CA SER A 183 6.69 -20.26 -0.28
C SER A 183 7.07 -21.50 -1.09
N PHE A 184 8.35 -21.68 -1.40
CA PHE A 184 8.84 -22.86 -2.13
C PHE A 184 9.42 -23.94 -1.20
N ALA A 185 9.70 -23.59 0.05
CA ALA A 185 10.16 -24.54 1.07
C ALA A 185 9.90 -23.96 2.47
N PRO A 186 9.73 -24.78 3.49
CA PRO A 186 9.67 -24.33 4.87
C PRO A 186 10.90 -23.47 5.23
N ASP A 187 10.69 -22.42 5.96
CA ASP A 187 11.74 -21.47 6.41
C ASP A 187 12.54 -20.75 5.29
N ALA A 188 12.15 -20.91 4.01
CA ALA A 188 12.72 -20.16 2.92
C ALA A 188 12.09 -18.75 2.83
N PRO A 189 12.78 -17.77 2.21
CA PRO A 189 12.12 -16.56 1.77
C PRO A 189 11.01 -16.87 0.74
N GLU A 190 9.95 -16.10 0.79
CA GLU A 190 8.79 -16.19 -0.09
C GLU A 190 8.93 -15.20 -1.24
N LEU A 191 8.51 -15.59 -2.44
CA LEU A 191 8.34 -14.65 -3.55
C LEU A 191 7.00 -13.95 -3.37
N VAL A 192 6.98 -12.62 -3.48
CA VAL A 192 5.75 -11.82 -3.37
C VAL A 192 5.43 -11.17 -4.71
N LEU A 193 4.15 -11.19 -5.05
CA LEU A 193 3.57 -10.41 -6.14
C LEU A 193 2.58 -9.44 -5.50
N GLY A 194 2.77 -8.14 -5.71
CA GLY A 194 1.96 -7.08 -5.14
C GLY A 194 1.23 -6.27 -6.20
N TYR A 195 0.08 -5.76 -5.84
CA TYR A 195 -0.67 -4.74 -6.59
C TYR A 195 -1.22 -3.72 -5.61
N VAL A 196 -1.09 -2.44 -5.93
CA VAL A 196 -1.67 -1.33 -5.16
C VAL A 196 -2.43 -0.43 -6.12
N ASP A 197 -3.60 0.03 -5.70
CA ASP A 197 -4.41 1.09 -6.30
C ASP A 197 -4.57 2.17 -5.24
N ALA A 198 -4.20 3.40 -5.53
CA ALA A 198 -4.13 4.47 -4.57
C ALA A 198 -4.68 5.79 -5.12
N THR A 199 -5.27 6.57 -4.24
CA THR A 199 -5.73 7.94 -4.51
C THR A 199 -5.21 8.84 -3.38
N HIS A 200 -4.65 9.98 -3.73
CA HIS A 200 -4.31 11.04 -2.79
C HIS A 200 -5.14 12.27 -3.13
N GLU A 201 -5.97 12.71 -2.20
CA GLU A 201 -6.67 13.99 -2.32
C GLU A 201 -5.81 15.06 -1.60
N LEU A 202 -5.51 16.14 -2.32
CA LEU A 202 -4.83 17.31 -1.78
C LEU A 202 -5.79 18.50 -1.80
N GLU A 203 -5.99 19.17 -0.68
CA GLU A 203 -6.85 20.32 -0.58
C GLU A 203 -6.06 21.56 -0.12
N ILE A 204 -6.07 22.62 -0.96
CA ILE A 204 -5.47 23.94 -0.67
C ILE A 204 -6.55 25.00 -0.90
N ASP A 205 -6.96 25.74 0.12
CA ASP A 205 -7.90 26.89 0.03
C ASP A 205 -9.20 26.62 -0.76
N ASN A 206 -9.73 25.40 -0.75
CA ASN A 206 -10.87 24.84 -1.50
C ASN A 206 -10.56 24.43 -2.97
N ASP A 207 -9.33 24.52 -3.43
CA ASP A 207 -8.91 23.87 -4.66
C ASP A 207 -8.48 22.44 -4.35
N LYS A 208 -9.00 21.47 -5.14
CA LYS A 208 -8.71 20.05 -4.97
C LYS A 208 -7.88 19.56 -6.14
N LEU A 209 -6.81 18.84 -5.79
CA LEU A 209 -5.97 18.10 -6.70
C LEU A 209 -6.07 16.62 -6.32
N ASP A 210 -6.45 15.79 -7.27
CA ASP A 210 -6.49 14.34 -7.09
C ASP A 210 -5.29 13.71 -7.81
N LEU A 211 -4.55 12.86 -7.10
CA LEU A 211 -3.53 11.99 -7.65
C LEU A 211 -4.00 10.54 -7.53
N ASP A 212 -4.28 9.92 -8.65
CA ASP A 212 -4.58 8.49 -8.74
C ASP A 212 -3.33 7.77 -9.28
N TYR A 213 -2.95 6.64 -8.67
CA TYR A 213 -1.91 5.79 -9.21
C TYR A 213 -2.16 4.32 -8.91
N ASP A 214 -1.66 3.47 -9.78
CA ASP A 214 -1.60 2.04 -9.53
C ASP A 214 -0.21 1.48 -9.85
N HIS A 215 0.15 0.38 -9.22
CA HIS A 215 1.42 -0.28 -9.52
C HIS A 215 1.41 -1.76 -9.23
N PHE A 216 2.29 -2.47 -9.97
CA PHE A 216 2.65 -3.86 -9.71
C PHE A 216 4.06 -3.95 -9.13
N SER A 217 4.24 -4.86 -8.18
CA SER A 217 5.54 -5.11 -7.55
C SER A 217 5.89 -6.59 -7.52
N ILE A 218 7.20 -6.84 -7.44
CA ILE A 218 7.76 -8.16 -7.15
C ILE A 218 8.66 -8.01 -5.92
N GLY A 219 8.47 -8.87 -4.94
CA GLY A 219 9.18 -8.76 -3.68
C GLY A 219 9.64 -10.08 -3.09
N VAL A 220 10.29 -9.94 -1.95
CA VAL A 220 10.73 -11.06 -1.12
C VAL A 220 10.25 -10.83 0.30
N ARG A 221 9.59 -11.84 0.87
CA ARG A 221 9.14 -11.86 2.26
C ARG A 221 9.92 -12.92 3.04
N LYS A 222 10.27 -12.61 4.26
CA LYS A 222 10.75 -13.58 5.24
C LYS A 222 9.83 -13.56 6.46
N SER A 223 9.13 -14.65 6.67
CA SER A 223 8.37 -14.93 7.89
C SER A 223 9.28 -15.60 8.94
N PHE A 224 9.01 -15.39 10.25
CA PHE A 224 9.82 -15.90 11.37
C PHE A 224 9.00 -16.12 12.64
#